data_2320d50be303842633808502c5a1aa0a
#
_entry.id   2320d50be303842633808502c5a1aa0a
#
_cell.length_a   1.000
_cell.length_b   1.000
_cell.length_c   1.000
_cell.angle_alpha   90.00
_cell.angle_beta   90.00
_cell.angle_gamma   90.00
#
_symmetry.space_group_name_H-M   'P 1'
#
loop_
_entity.id
_entity.type
_entity.pdbx_description
1 polymer ?
#
loop_
_entity_poly.entity_id
_entity_poly.type
_entity_poly.pdbx_seq_one_letter_code
_entity_poly.pdbx_strand_id
1 'polypeptide(L)'
;MGLPFRGAYSASKGALMLLSEAIRMEVKPFGVEVTTIAPGDFATDIASRRLYTPVKENSPYAEVYAQQLKTMDTHVDKGGDPKDMARRILAVIRTKHPRVHYKEAKPLEQFSIVLKRLLPSKWYEAMLRKFYSV
;
A
#
# COMPACT_ATOMS: atom_id res chain seq x y z
N MET A 1 4.43 -4.33 -4.03
CA MET A 1 5.47 -5.20 -3.45
C MET A 1 4.84 -6.11 -2.40
N GLY A 2 5.40 -7.34 -2.22
CA GLY A 2 4.99 -8.23 -1.14
C GLY A 2 5.50 -7.73 0.21
N LEU A 3 4.67 -7.84 1.24
CA LEU A 3 5.04 -7.49 2.62
C LEU A 3 4.80 -8.69 3.52
N PRO A 4 5.61 -8.91 4.56
CA PRO A 4 5.41 -9.99 5.52
C PRO A 4 3.98 -9.96 6.08
N PHE A 5 3.36 -11.12 6.24
CA PHE A 5 1.99 -11.33 6.73
C PHE A 5 0.88 -10.59 5.96
N ARG A 6 1.22 -9.93 4.84
CA ARG A 6 0.28 -9.21 3.97
C ARG A 6 0.30 -9.71 2.52
N GLY A 7 0.71 -10.96 2.29
CA GLY A 7 0.87 -11.51 0.94
C GLY A 7 -0.40 -11.42 0.09
N ALA A 8 -1.52 -11.92 0.59
CA ALA A 8 -2.82 -11.87 -0.11
C ALA A 8 -3.28 -10.42 -0.37
N TYR A 9 -3.12 -9.53 0.62
CA TYR A 9 -3.42 -8.11 0.45
C TYR A 9 -2.54 -7.48 -0.64
N SER A 10 -1.23 -7.72 -0.60
CA SER A 10 -0.29 -7.19 -1.60
C SER A 10 -0.60 -7.70 -3.01
N ALA A 11 -0.98 -8.99 -3.13
CA ALA A 11 -1.36 -9.60 -4.40
C ALA A 11 -2.65 -8.98 -4.96
N SER A 12 -3.69 -8.83 -4.14
CA SER A 12 -4.97 -8.23 -4.57
C SER A 12 -4.80 -6.78 -5.02
N LYS A 13 -4.00 -5.98 -4.30
CA LYS A 13 -3.72 -4.59 -4.68
C LYS A 13 -2.84 -4.50 -5.94
N GLY A 14 -1.90 -5.42 -6.11
CA GLY A 14 -1.11 -5.54 -7.34
C GLY A 14 -1.97 -5.90 -8.55
N ALA A 15 -2.86 -6.88 -8.39
CA ALA A 15 -3.80 -7.27 -9.44
C ALA A 15 -4.73 -6.11 -9.83
N LEU A 16 -5.26 -5.35 -8.86
CA LEU A 16 -6.09 -4.19 -9.13
C LEU A 16 -5.37 -3.12 -9.94
N MET A 17 -4.08 -2.88 -9.68
CA MET A 17 -3.28 -1.93 -10.46
C MET A 17 -3.16 -2.36 -11.92
N LEU A 18 -2.80 -3.63 -12.18
CA LEU A 18 -2.68 -4.17 -13.55
C LEU A 18 -4.02 -4.17 -14.28
N LEU A 19 -5.10 -4.55 -13.58
CA LEU A 19 -6.45 -4.50 -14.15
C LEU A 19 -6.83 -3.07 -14.54
N SER A 20 -6.52 -2.09 -13.70
CA SER A 20 -6.79 -0.68 -14.00
C SER A 20 -6.01 -0.17 -15.21
N GLU A 21 -4.76 -0.63 -15.39
CA GLU A 21 -3.97 -0.33 -16.58
C GLU A 21 -4.61 -0.90 -17.86
N ALA A 22 -5.06 -2.15 -17.81
CA ALA A 22 -5.75 -2.80 -18.94
C ALA A 22 -7.05 -2.07 -19.30
N ILE A 23 -7.93 -1.85 -18.32
CA ILE A 23 -9.19 -1.13 -18.51
C ILE A 23 -8.92 0.28 -19.07
N ARG A 24 -7.91 0.99 -18.56
CA ARG A 24 -7.55 2.33 -19.07
C ARG A 24 -7.29 2.32 -20.58
N MET A 25 -6.60 1.31 -21.08
CA MET A 25 -6.32 1.16 -22.51
C MET A 25 -7.59 0.84 -23.29
N GLU A 26 -8.40 -0.07 -22.79
CA GLU A 26 -9.64 -0.54 -23.42
C GLU A 26 -10.68 0.56 -23.57
N VAL A 27 -10.82 1.42 -22.56
CA VAL A 27 -11.85 2.48 -22.55
C VAL A 27 -11.37 3.83 -23.11
N LYS A 28 -10.09 3.94 -23.46
CA LYS A 28 -9.51 5.17 -24.02
C LYS A 28 -10.24 5.71 -25.25
N PRO A 29 -10.66 4.87 -26.23
CA PRO A 29 -11.42 5.33 -27.39
C PRO A 29 -12.77 5.98 -27.05
N PHE A 30 -13.30 5.69 -25.86
CA PHE A 30 -14.59 6.24 -25.39
C PHE A 30 -14.41 7.54 -24.57
N GLY A 31 -13.22 8.08 -24.49
CA GLY A 31 -12.93 9.30 -23.74
C GLY A 31 -12.92 9.12 -22.21
N VAL A 32 -12.87 7.88 -21.74
CA VAL A 32 -12.83 7.55 -20.30
C VAL A 32 -11.39 7.47 -19.82
N GLU A 33 -11.10 8.18 -18.74
CA GLU A 33 -9.79 8.15 -18.08
C GLU A 33 -9.86 7.30 -16.80
N VAL A 34 -9.04 6.28 -16.72
CA VAL A 34 -8.89 5.42 -15.53
C VAL A 34 -7.56 5.71 -14.87
N THR A 35 -7.56 5.87 -13.56
CA THR A 35 -6.34 6.12 -12.77
C THR A 35 -6.41 5.42 -11.44
N THR A 36 -5.26 5.07 -10.89
CA THR A 36 -5.16 4.54 -9.53
C THR A 36 -4.46 5.53 -8.62
N ILE A 37 -4.96 5.63 -7.40
CA ILE A 37 -4.32 6.41 -6.33
C ILE A 37 -3.92 5.42 -5.24
N ALA A 38 -2.62 5.32 -4.97
CA ALA A 38 -2.08 4.51 -3.90
C ALA A 38 -1.80 5.41 -2.68
N PRO A 39 -2.67 5.40 -1.66
CA PRO A 39 -2.44 6.16 -0.44
C PRO A 39 -1.33 5.53 0.40
N GLY A 40 -0.59 6.35 1.13
CA GLY A 40 0.17 5.92 2.30
C GLY A 40 -0.74 5.69 3.50
N ASP A 41 -0.19 5.75 4.70
CA ASP A 41 -0.97 5.59 5.92
C ASP A 41 -1.74 6.86 6.25
N PHE A 42 -3.04 6.73 6.45
CA PHE A 42 -3.95 7.79 6.90
C PHE A 42 -4.66 7.37 8.19
N ALA A 43 -4.85 8.33 9.08
CA ALA A 43 -5.55 8.11 10.35
C ALA A 43 -7.04 7.84 10.08
N THR A 44 -7.43 6.58 10.26
CA THR A 44 -8.80 6.09 10.03
C THR A 44 -9.12 4.96 11.01
N ASP A 45 -10.39 4.60 11.12
CA ASP A 45 -10.86 3.48 11.98
C ASP A 45 -10.50 2.08 11.43
N ILE A 46 -9.61 1.99 10.43
CA ILE A 46 -9.27 0.71 9.80
C ILE A 46 -8.64 -0.29 10.77
N ALA A 47 -7.90 0.18 11.76
CA ALA A 47 -7.27 -0.67 12.77
C ALA A 47 -8.33 -1.39 13.61
N SER A 48 -9.34 -0.67 14.10
CA SER A 48 -10.42 -1.22 14.93
C SER A 48 -11.40 -2.10 14.15
N ARG A 49 -11.49 -1.94 12.83
CA ARG A 49 -12.40 -2.70 11.95
C ARG A 49 -11.70 -3.83 11.19
N ARG A 50 -10.42 -4.05 11.43
CA ARG A 50 -9.64 -5.08 10.74
C ARG A 50 -10.05 -6.47 11.23
N LEU A 51 -10.40 -7.34 10.27
CA LEU A 51 -10.46 -8.78 10.52
C LEU A 51 -9.04 -9.36 10.44
N TYR A 52 -8.62 -10.01 11.49
CA TYR A 52 -7.32 -10.66 11.56
C TYR A 52 -7.44 -12.05 12.20
N THR A 53 -6.51 -12.92 11.84
CA THR A 53 -6.40 -14.22 12.50
C THR A 53 -5.83 -14.03 13.91
N PRO A 54 -6.46 -14.58 14.95
CA PRO A 54 -5.90 -14.52 16.30
C PRO A 54 -4.50 -15.12 16.36
N VAL A 55 -3.64 -14.53 17.17
CA VAL A 55 -2.31 -15.07 17.43
C VAL A 55 -2.48 -16.37 18.20
N LYS A 56 -1.94 -17.48 17.65
CA LYS A 56 -1.94 -18.79 18.33
C LYS A 56 -0.63 -18.93 19.10
N GLU A 57 -0.70 -19.10 20.41
CA GLU A 57 0.47 -19.16 21.31
C GLU A 57 1.51 -20.21 20.88
N ASN A 58 1.06 -21.38 20.41
CA ASN A 58 1.94 -22.46 19.97
C ASN A 58 2.38 -22.34 18.49
N SER A 59 2.14 -21.22 17.84
CA SER A 59 2.58 -21.00 16.47
C SER A 59 4.03 -20.52 16.43
N PRO A 60 4.89 -21.03 15.53
CA PRO A 60 6.24 -20.50 15.33
C PRO A 60 6.23 -19.02 14.84
N TYR A 61 5.08 -18.53 14.44
CA TYR A 61 4.90 -17.13 14.01
C TYR A 61 4.33 -16.22 15.10
N ALA A 62 3.99 -16.74 16.30
CA ALA A 62 3.23 -16.02 17.32
C ALA A 62 3.83 -14.66 17.66
N GLU A 63 5.11 -14.64 18.04
CA GLU A 63 5.80 -13.42 18.48
C GLU A 63 5.93 -12.40 17.32
N VAL A 64 6.46 -12.85 16.19
CA VAL A 64 6.70 -11.97 15.03
C VAL A 64 5.39 -11.42 14.47
N TYR A 65 4.34 -12.25 14.42
CA TYR A 65 3.03 -11.82 13.94
C TYR A 65 2.36 -10.82 14.87
N ALA A 66 2.44 -11.04 16.20
CA ALA A 66 1.92 -10.10 17.19
C ALA A 66 2.62 -8.72 17.09
N GLN A 67 3.94 -8.72 16.93
CA GLN A 67 4.70 -7.49 16.73
C GLN A 67 4.32 -6.78 15.43
N GLN A 68 4.08 -7.53 14.34
CA GLN A 68 3.63 -6.96 13.06
C GLN A 68 2.25 -6.31 13.18
N LEU A 69 1.30 -6.91 13.87
CA LEU A 69 -0.01 -6.31 14.12
C LEU A 69 0.14 -4.98 14.85
N LYS A 70 0.90 -4.93 15.94
CA LYS A 70 1.16 -3.70 16.70
C LYS A 70 1.81 -2.61 15.86
N THR A 71 2.78 -2.97 15.01
CA THR A 71 3.44 -2.03 14.10
C THR A 71 2.45 -1.45 13.09
N MET A 72 1.58 -2.29 12.52
CA MET A 72 0.55 -1.86 11.58
C MET A 72 -0.43 -0.86 12.20
N ASP A 73 -0.88 -1.09 13.43
CA ASP A 73 -1.81 -0.21 14.12
C ASP A 73 -1.15 1.15 14.44
N THR A 74 0.08 1.12 14.94
CA THR A 74 0.86 2.35 15.19
C THR A 74 1.06 3.21 13.93
N HIS A 75 1.23 2.59 12.76
CA HIS A 75 1.39 3.33 11.50
C HIS A 75 0.09 4.02 11.08
N VAL A 76 -1.05 3.38 11.29
CA VAL A 76 -2.37 3.98 11.01
C VAL A 76 -2.62 5.17 11.95
N ASP A 77 -2.37 5.04 13.24
CA ASP A 77 -2.58 6.11 14.23
C ASP A 77 -1.74 7.36 13.94
N LYS A 78 -0.54 7.17 13.38
CA LYS A 78 0.37 8.26 12.96
C LYS A 78 0.20 8.67 11.50
N GLY A 79 -0.87 8.22 10.86
CA GLY A 79 -1.19 8.52 9.47
C GLY A 79 -1.50 9.99 9.21
N GLY A 80 -1.61 10.35 7.92
CA GLY A 80 -2.03 11.69 7.49
C GLY A 80 -3.52 11.95 7.73
N ASP A 81 -3.95 13.22 7.62
CA ASP A 81 -5.36 13.58 7.68
C ASP A 81 -6.09 13.05 6.43
N PRO A 82 -7.18 12.26 6.57
CA PRO A 82 -7.99 11.81 5.45
C PRO A 82 -8.53 12.93 4.56
N LYS A 83 -8.70 14.15 5.08
CA LYS A 83 -9.11 15.33 4.31
C LYS A 83 -8.07 15.71 3.23
N ASP A 84 -6.80 15.49 3.50
CA ASP A 84 -5.75 15.74 2.50
C ASP A 84 -5.87 14.78 1.33
N MET A 85 -6.17 13.51 1.61
CA MET A 85 -6.47 12.54 0.56
C MET A 85 -7.72 12.92 -0.24
N ALA A 86 -8.79 13.36 0.42
CA ALA A 86 -10.01 13.80 -0.27
C ALA A 86 -9.71 14.99 -1.20
N ARG A 87 -8.93 15.98 -0.75
CA ARG A 87 -8.50 17.10 -1.59
C ARG A 87 -7.67 16.61 -2.80
N ARG A 88 -6.81 15.65 -2.58
CA ARG A 88 -5.99 15.07 -3.66
C ARG A 88 -6.83 14.32 -4.69
N ILE A 89 -7.77 13.50 -4.24
CA ILE A 89 -8.72 12.81 -5.13
C ILE A 89 -9.49 13.83 -5.98
N LEU A 90 -10.01 14.87 -5.37
CA LEU A 90 -10.72 15.93 -6.09
C LEU A 90 -9.85 16.64 -7.13
N ALA A 91 -8.59 16.90 -6.82
CA ALA A 91 -7.65 17.47 -7.76
C ALA A 91 -7.38 16.54 -8.96
N VAL A 92 -7.26 15.23 -8.71
CA VAL A 92 -7.09 14.23 -9.78
C VAL A 92 -8.34 14.16 -10.67
N ILE A 93 -9.54 14.15 -10.10
CA ILE A 93 -10.81 14.15 -10.86
C ILE A 93 -10.91 15.36 -11.78
N ARG A 94 -10.43 16.53 -11.35
CA ARG A 94 -10.43 17.77 -12.16
C ARG A 94 -9.34 17.83 -13.22
N THR A 95 -8.42 16.87 -13.22
CA THR A 95 -7.30 16.84 -14.17
C THR A 95 -7.77 16.26 -15.50
N LYS A 96 -7.66 17.02 -16.59
CA LYS A 96 -8.10 16.62 -17.94
C LYS A 96 -7.39 15.36 -18.46
N HIS A 97 -6.10 15.22 -18.17
CA HIS A 97 -5.27 14.08 -18.57
C HIS A 97 -4.54 13.55 -17.33
N PRO A 98 -5.21 12.73 -16.49
CA PRO A 98 -4.61 12.22 -15.28
C PRO A 98 -3.51 11.19 -15.60
N ARG A 99 -2.51 11.12 -14.73
CA ARG A 99 -1.48 10.07 -14.79
C ARG A 99 -2.12 8.70 -14.59
N VAL A 100 -1.44 7.66 -15.05
CA VAL A 100 -1.89 6.27 -14.82
C VAL A 100 -1.93 5.95 -13.32
N HIS A 101 -0.90 6.39 -12.59
CA HIS A 101 -0.78 6.14 -11.15
C HIS A 101 -0.40 7.41 -10.40
N TYR A 102 -1.04 7.59 -9.25
CA TYR A 102 -0.66 8.57 -8.23
C TYR A 102 -0.23 7.83 -6.96
N LYS A 103 0.77 8.37 -6.29
CA LYS A 103 1.27 7.85 -5.01
C LYS A 103 1.26 8.99 -4.01
N GLU A 104 0.42 8.87 -3.01
CA GLU A 104 0.27 9.85 -1.94
C GLU A 104 0.81 9.23 -0.65
N ALA A 105 2.13 9.23 -0.53
CA ALA A 105 2.86 8.58 0.57
C ALA A 105 3.96 9.49 1.08
N LYS A 106 4.41 9.28 2.31
CA LYS A 106 5.53 10.03 2.91
C LYS A 106 6.81 9.83 2.08
N PRO A 107 7.74 10.79 2.08
CA PRO A 107 8.97 10.71 1.27
C PRO A 107 9.75 9.41 1.48
N LEU A 108 9.82 8.91 2.71
CA LEU A 108 10.50 7.65 3.04
C LEU A 108 9.84 6.43 2.39
N GLU A 109 8.51 6.40 2.35
CA GLU A 109 7.74 5.32 1.70
C GLU A 109 7.95 5.36 0.18
N GLN A 110 7.96 6.56 -0.40
CA GLN A 110 8.26 6.72 -1.82
C GLN A 110 9.69 6.28 -2.15
N PHE A 111 10.65 6.60 -1.30
CA PHE A 111 12.03 6.19 -1.45
C PHE A 111 12.19 4.65 -1.45
N SER A 112 11.45 3.94 -0.60
CA SER A 112 11.48 2.48 -0.56
C SER A 112 11.05 1.83 -1.89
N ILE A 113 10.14 2.48 -2.62
CA ILE A 113 9.67 2.00 -3.94
C ILE A 113 10.77 2.19 -5.00
N VAL A 114 11.48 3.30 -4.94
CA VAL A 114 12.64 3.55 -5.82
C VAL A 114 13.74 2.54 -5.53
N LEU A 115 14.03 2.32 -4.26
CA LEU A 115 15.04 1.36 -3.81
C LEU A 115 14.74 -0.06 -4.31
N LYS A 116 13.46 -0.48 -4.27
CA LYS A 116 13.04 -1.77 -4.83
C LYS A 116 13.35 -1.92 -6.33
N ARG A 117 13.33 -0.84 -7.09
CA ARG A 117 13.63 -0.87 -8.54
C ARG A 117 15.12 -0.92 -8.83
N LEU A 118 15.93 -0.36 -7.94
CA LEU A 118 17.37 -0.20 -8.13
C LEU A 118 18.18 -1.34 -7.50
N LEU A 119 17.72 -1.87 -6.36
CA LEU A 119 18.45 -2.92 -5.65
C LEU A 119 18.14 -4.32 -6.19
N PRO A 120 19.14 -5.22 -6.22
CA PRO A 120 18.90 -6.64 -6.40
C PRO A 120 17.87 -7.17 -5.38
N SER A 121 16.98 -8.06 -5.81
CA SER A 121 15.85 -8.54 -4.99
C SER A 121 16.26 -9.07 -3.62
N LYS A 122 17.39 -9.80 -3.53
CA LYS A 122 17.91 -10.34 -2.26
C LYS A 122 18.32 -9.24 -1.28
N TRP A 123 18.90 -8.15 -1.75
CA TRP A 123 19.31 -7.03 -0.89
C TRP A 123 18.12 -6.25 -0.38
N TYR A 124 17.15 -6.02 -1.26
CA TYR A 124 15.89 -5.39 -0.87
C TYR A 124 15.11 -6.26 0.14
N GLU A 125 15.07 -7.58 -0.07
CA GLU A 125 14.48 -8.53 0.88
C GLU A 125 15.17 -8.47 2.25
N ALA A 126 16.50 -8.50 2.29
CA ALA A 126 17.26 -8.40 3.54
C ALA A 126 16.96 -7.10 4.30
N MET A 127 16.84 -5.98 3.57
CA MET A 127 16.44 -4.70 4.14
C MET A 127 15.01 -4.74 4.72
N LEU A 128 14.06 -5.33 3.99
CA LEU A 128 12.68 -5.47 4.48
C LEU A 128 12.60 -6.39 5.69
N ARG A 129 13.31 -7.51 5.68
CA ARG A 129 13.38 -8.44 6.83
C ARG A 129 13.87 -7.73 8.08
N LYS A 130 14.93 -6.93 7.97
CA LYS A 130 15.45 -6.13 9.07
C LYS A 130 14.44 -5.09 9.55
N PHE A 131 13.77 -4.41 8.62
CA PHE A 131 12.77 -3.39 8.96
C PHE A 131 11.53 -3.97 9.66
N TYR A 132 11.09 -5.16 9.23
CA TYR A 132 9.92 -5.84 9.80
C TYR A 132 10.28 -6.84 10.90
N SER A 133 11.55 -6.98 11.27
CA SER A 133 12.03 -7.92 12.31
C SER A 133 11.57 -9.37 12.05
N VAL A 134 11.70 -9.84 10.80
CA VAL A 134 11.33 -11.18 10.35
C VAL A 134 12.52 -11.92 9.75
#